data_65a120951f05e8b5b171e5b2be7de697
#
_entry.id   65a120951f05e8b5b171e5b2be7de697
#
_cell.length_a   1.000
_cell.length_b   1.000
_cell.length_c   1.000
_cell.angle_alpha   90.00
_cell.angle_beta   90.00
_cell.angle_gamma   90.00
#
_symmetry.space_group_name_H-M   'P 1'
#
loop_
_entity.id
_entity.type
_entity.pdbx_description
1 polymer ?
#
loop_
_entity_poly.entity_id
_entity_poly.type
_entity_poly.pdbx_seq_one_letter_code
_entity_poly.pdbx_strand_id
1 'polypeptide(L)'
;MSVLFEVSNHVARVTIDRPTRMNAIDSATSLALEDAWCRIEQDPDIRCVVLTGAGDRAFSAGADLKENNGLSGVDYWTAALPNGFGGIALRKSLTTPVIARVNGLALGGGLEMVLGCDIVIAADTARFGLPEAKVGNLPLAGGMTLLQRAVPRNIAVGMMM
;
A
#
# COMPACT_ATOMS: atom_id res chain seq x y z
N MET A 1 -5.87 14.14 10.10
CA MET A 1 -6.27 13.50 8.80
C MET A 1 -5.14 12.54 8.48
N SER A 2 -5.41 11.27 8.15
CA SER A 2 -4.35 10.26 7.94
C SER A 2 -3.96 10.07 6.47
N VAL A 3 -4.72 10.67 5.56
CA VAL A 3 -4.45 10.69 4.11
C VAL A 3 -4.68 12.10 3.59
N LEU A 4 -3.69 12.63 2.86
CA LEU A 4 -3.80 13.88 2.14
C LEU A 4 -4.11 13.57 0.68
N PHE A 5 -5.07 14.29 0.10
CA PHE A 5 -5.48 14.16 -1.29
C PHE A 5 -5.45 15.53 -1.97
N GLU A 6 -4.63 15.67 -2.98
CA GLU A 6 -4.43 16.90 -3.75
C GLU A 6 -4.49 16.60 -5.23
N VAL A 7 -5.11 17.48 -6.02
CA VAL A 7 -5.11 17.38 -7.49
C VAL A 7 -4.52 18.65 -8.07
N SER A 8 -3.54 18.51 -8.93
CA SER A 8 -2.90 19.63 -9.64
C SER A 8 -2.44 19.16 -11.03
N ASN A 9 -2.72 19.93 -12.06
CA ASN A 9 -2.30 19.63 -13.44
C ASN A 9 -2.66 18.20 -13.90
N HIS A 10 -3.88 17.75 -13.61
CA HIS A 10 -4.37 16.40 -13.92
C HIS A 10 -3.67 15.26 -13.15
N VAL A 11 -2.87 15.56 -12.13
CA VAL A 11 -2.20 14.58 -11.30
C VAL A 11 -2.81 14.59 -9.90
N ALA A 12 -3.35 13.47 -9.46
CA ALA A 12 -3.74 13.28 -8.06
C ALA A 12 -2.52 12.82 -7.25
N ARG A 13 -2.29 13.48 -6.12
CA ARG A 13 -1.32 13.02 -5.11
C ARG A 13 -2.08 12.48 -3.91
N VAL A 14 -1.83 11.22 -3.60
CA VAL A 14 -2.34 10.54 -2.41
C VAL A 14 -1.16 10.33 -1.47
N THR A 15 -1.20 10.97 -0.30
CA THR A 15 -0.11 10.86 0.69
C THR A 15 -0.64 10.23 1.97
N ILE A 16 -0.06 9.12 2.38
CA ILE A 16 -0.31 8.50 3.68
C ILE A 16 0.41 9.35 4.73
N ASP A 17 -0.35 10.06 5.59
CA ASP A 17 0.21 11.05 6.52
C ASP A 17 0.12 10.57 7.98
N ARG A 18 0.94 9.58 8.29
CA ARG A 18 1.14 9.05 9.65
C ARG A 18 2.63 8.80 9.94
N PRO A 19 3.52 9.80 9.76
CA PRO A 19 4.98 9.57 9.81
C PRO A 19 5.48 9.08 11.18
N THR A 20 4.81 9.45 12.28
CA THR A 20 5.13 8.96 13.64
C THR A 20 4.83 7.48 13.83
N ARG A 21 4.00 6.92 12.96
CA ARG A 21 3.61 5.50 12.92
C ARG A 21 4.18 4.79 11.68
N MET A 22 5.24 5.33 11.07
CA MET A 22 5.85 4.79 9.84
C MET A 22 4.84 4.61 8.70
N ASN A 23 3.85 5.48 8.63
CA ASN A 23 2.75 5.44 7.67
C ASN A 23 2.00 4.08 7.65
N ALA A 24 1.88 3.44 8.83
CA ALA A 24 1.09 2.23 8.99
C ALA A 24 -0.41 2.53 8.77
N ILE A 25 -1.12 1.55 8.23
CA ILE A 25 -2.52 1.64 7.84
C ILE A 25 -3.38 1.04 8.95
N ASP A 26 -4.17 1.90 9.59
CA ASP A 26 -5.29 1.51 10.46
C ASP A 26 -6.62 1.55 9.69
N SER A 27 -7.71 1.14 10.32
CA SER A 27 -9.04 1.10 9.71
C SER A 27 -9.48 2.48 9.17
N ALA A 28 -9.20 3.54 9.92
CA ALA A 28 -9.55 4.91 9.49
C ALA A 28 -8.75 5.33 8.25
N THR A 29 -7.46 4.97 8.20
CA THR A 29 -6.59 5.24 7.05
C THR A 29 -7.02 4.42 5.83
N SER A 30 -7.40 3.15 6.04
CA SER A 30 -7.91 2.28 4.98
C SER A 30 -9.17 2.85 4.32
N LEU A 31 -10.12 3.35 5.13
CA LEU A 31 -11.34 4.00 4.63
C LEU A 31 -11.01 5.29 3.87
N ALA A 32 -10.08 6.10 4.37
CA ALA A 32 -9.69 7.34 3.70
C ALA A 32 -8.95 7.09 2.37
N LEU A 33 -8.17 6.01 2.27
CA LEU A 33 -7.57 5.58 1.01
C LEU A 33 -8.64 5.11 0.03
N GLU A 34 -9.61 4.29 0.47
CA GLU A 34 -10.70 3.84 -0.39
C GLU A 34 -11.51 5.02 -0.95
N ASP A 35 -11.83 6.03 -0.10
CA ASP A 35 -12.48 7.27 -0.56
C ASP A 35 -11.65 7.99 -1.63
N ALA A 36 -10.34 8.10 -1.43
CA ALA A 36 -9.45 8.71 -2.40
C ALA A 36 -9.47 7.96 -3.75
N TRP A 37 -9.44 6.62 -3.74
CA TRP A 37 -9.51 5.82 -4.95
C TRP A 37 -10.84 5.99 -5.67
N CYS A 38 -11.96 5.96 -4.93
CA CYS A 38 -13.30 6.20 -5.52
C CYS A 38 -13.40 7.58 -6.17
N ARG A 39 -12.83 8.62 -5.56
CA ARG A 39 -12.79 9.97 -6.15
C ARG A 39 -11.98 10.01 -7.43
N ILE A 40 -10.84 9.33 -7.49
CA ILE A 40 -10.01 9.24 -8.69
C ILE A 40 -10.77 8.55 -9.83
N GLU A 41 -11.45 7.45 -9.53
CA GLU A 41 -12.25 6.71 -10.54
C GLU A 41 -13.41 7.51 -11.11
N GLN A 42 -13.95 8.46 -10.33
CA GLN A 42 -15.08 9.30 -10.73
C GLN A 42 -14.67 10.58 -11.46
N ASP A 43 -13.39 10.97 -11.40
CA ASP A 43 -12.92 12.21 -11.98
C ASP A 43 -12.10 11.96 -13.26
N PRO A 44 -12.70 12.16 -14.45
CA PRO A 44 -12.02 11.94 -15.74
C PRO A 44 -10.88 12.93 -16.02
N ASP A 45 -10.80 14.02 -15.28
CA ASP A 45 -9.71 14.99 -15.40
C ASP A 45 -8.41 14.53 -14.71
N ILE A 46 -8.50 13.53 -13.84
CA ILE A 46 -7.31 12.91 -13.23
C ILE A 46 -6.73 11.88 -14.20
N ARG A 47 -5.52 12.16 -14.72
CA ARG A 47 -4.84 11.36 -15.74
C ARG A 47 -3.68 10.51 -15.18
N CYS A 48 -3.25 10.80 -13.97
CA CYS A 48 -2.18 10.07 -13.30
C CYS A 48 -2.31 10.24 -11.78
N VAL A 49 -1.86 9.23 -11.04
CA VAL A 49 -1.83 9.26 -9.58
C VAL A 49 -0.40 9.07 -9.08
N VAL A 50 -0.01 9.82 -8.06
CA VAL A 50 1.22 9.59 -7.29
C VAL A 50 0.82 9.17 -5.88
N LEU A 51 1.12 7.93 -5.49
CA LEU A 51 0.96 7.42 -4.14
C LEU A 51 2.29 7.50 -3.40
N THR A 52 2.30 8.07 -2.19
CA THR A 52 3.52 8.20 -1.38
C THR A 52 3.22 8.21 0.12
N GLY A 53 4.24 8.06 0.95
CA GLY A 53 4.17 8.30 2.39
C GLY A 53 4.70 9.68 2.77
N ALA A 54 4.19 10.27 3.85
CA ALA A 54 4.73 11.50 4.41
C ALA A 54 6.10 11.26 5.07
N GLY A 55 6.97 12.28 5.00
CA GLY A 55 8.32 12.21 5.54
C GLY A 55 9.29 11.41 4.65
N ASP A 56 10.40 10.98 5.24
CA ASP A 56 11.52 10.31 4.55
C ASP A 56 11.82 8.89 5.06
N ARG A 57 11.14 8.46 6.12
CA ARG A 57 11.43 7.19 6.81
C ARG A 57 10.72 5.99 6.19
N ALA A 58 9.47 6.17 5.79
CA ALA A 58 8.65 5.09 5.27
C ALA A 58 7.65 5.57 4.22
N PHE A 59 7.48 4.78 3.20
CA PHE A 59 6.30 4.79 2.36
C PHE A 59 5.11 4.27 3.17
N SER A 60 5.19 3.02 3.65
CA SER A 60 4.27 2.43 4.62
C SER A 60 4.88 1.17 5.24
N ALA A 61 4.73 1.02 6.55
CA ALA A 61 5.11 -0.20 7.29
C ALA A 61 4.04 -1.31 7.24
N GLY A 62 2.98 -1.15 6.45
CA GLY A 62 1.87 -2.10 6.36
C GLY A 62 0.79 -1.87 7.42
N ALA A 63 0.17 -2.92 7.91
CA ALA A 63 -0.90 -2.84 8.91
C ALA A 63 -0.42 -2.23 10.23
N ASP A 64 -1.24 -1.41 10.86
CA ASP A 64 -0.96 -0.89 12.21
C ASP A 64 -1.24 -1.98 13.25
N LEU A 65 -0.20 -2.73 13.62
CA LEU A 65 -0.28 -3.83 14.59
C LEU A 65 -0.71 -3.41 16.00
N LYS A 66 -0.77 -2.11 16.28
CA LYS A 66 -1.28 -1.59 17.57
C LYS A 66 -2.78 -1.33 17.56
N GLU A 67 -3.40 -1.38 16.40
CA GLU A 67 -4.85 -1.30 16.30
C GLU A 67 -5.45 -2.65 16.70
N ASN A 68 -6.28 -2.64 17.75
CA ASN A 68 -7.10 -3.79 18.10
C ASN A 68 -8.45 -3.65 17.40
N ASN A 69 -8.59 -4.29 16.23
CA ASN A 69 -9.85 -4.33 15.47
C ASN A 69 -10.81 -5.42 15.98
N GLY A 70 -10.47 -6.11 17.07
CA GLY A 70 -11.29 -7.18 17.65
C GLY A 70 -11.33 -8.49 16.82
N LEU A 71 -10.68 -8.50 15.66
CA LEU A 71 -10.59 -9.71 14.83
C LEU A 71 -9.37 -10.54 15.24
N SER A 72 -9.51 -11.85 15.26
CA SER A 72 -8.43 -12.79 15.55
C SER A 72 -8.54 -14.05 14.69
N GLY A 73 -7.41 -14.73 14.49
CA GLY A 73 -7.37 -16.01 13.80
C GLY A 73 -8.05 -15.99 12.43
N VAL A 74 -8.99 -16.89 12.20
CA VAL A 74 -9.69 -17.07 10.91
C VAL A 74 -10.50 -15.84 10.51
N ASP A 75 -11.11 -15.14 11.46
CA ASP A 75 -11.93 -13.95 11.16
C ASP A 75 -11.10 -12.82 10.55
N TYR A 76 -9.88 -12.62 11.04
CA TYR A 76 -8.93 -11.67 10.45
C TYR A 76 -8.57 -12.03 9.01
N TRP A 77 -8.34 -13.33 8.75
CA TRP A 77 -7.94 -13.83 7.44
C TRP A 77 -9.09 -13.86 6.43
N THR A 78 -10.32 -14.02 6.89
CA THR A 78 -11.51 -14.06 6.04
C THR A 78 -12.15 -12.68 5.87
N ALA A 79 -11.69 -11.65 6.58
CA ALA A 79 -12.17 -10.29 6.38
C ALA A 79 -11.90 -9.85 4.94
N ALA A 80 -12.98 -9.58 4.21
CA ALA A 80 -12.89 -9.26 2.80
C ALA A 80 -12.23 -7.89 2.61
N LEU A 81 -11.14 -7.86 1.83
CA LEU A 81 -10.52 -6.65 1.29
C LEU A 81 -10.69 -6.66 -0.23
N PRO A 82 -11.84 -6.26 -0.79
CA PRO A 82 -12.17 -6.43 -2.22
C PRO A 82 -11.10 -5.87 -3.16
N ASN A 83 -10.50 -4.73 -2.78
CA ASN A 83 -9.45 -4.04 -3.55
C ASN A 83 -8.04 -4.31 -3.01
N GLY A 84 -7.89 -5.26 -2.07
CA GLY A 84 -6.64 -5.57 -1.40
C GLY A 84 -6.20 -4.50 -0.40
N PHE A 85 -4.98 -4.63 0.10
CA PHE A 85 -4.44 -3.74 1.13
C PHE A 85 -4.35 -2.29 0.62
N GLY A 86 -4.77 -1.34 1.46
CA GLY A 86 -4.79 0.09 1.12
C GLY A 86 -5.73 0.44 -0.04
N GLY A 87 -6.67 -0.45 -0.40
CA GLY A 87 -7.62 -0.26 -1.47
C GLY A 87 -7.02 -0.25 -2.88
N ILE A 88 -5.74 -0.59 -3.05
CA ILE A 88 -5.02 -0.55 -4.34
C ILE A 88 -4.35 -1.88 -4.70
N ALA A 89 -3.88 -2.64 -3.72
CA ALA A 89 -3.03 -3.81 -3.98
C ALA A 89 -3.65 -4.85 -4.94
N LEU A 90 -4.97 -4.99 -4.98
CA LEU A 90 -5.70 -5.89 -5.88
C LEU A 90 -6.83 -5.18 -6.66
N ARG A 91 -6.82 -3.85 -6.70
CA ARG A 91 -7.86 -3.05 -7.36
C ARG A 91 -7.82 -3.26 -8.88
N LYS A 92 -8.98 -3.59 -9.47
CA LYS A 92 -9.12 -3.85 -10.91
C LYS A 92 -9.94 -2.79 -11.64
N SER A 93 -10.68 -1.98 -10.90
CA SER A 93 -11.58 -0.96 -11.45
C SER A 93 -10.85 0.33 -11.85
N LEU A 94 -9.69 0.61 -11.25
CA LEU A 94 -8.92 1.81 -11.52
C LEU A 94 -8.17 1.67 -12.86
N THR A 95 -8.48 2.54 -13.81
CA THR A 95 -7.82 2.59 -15.13
C THR A 95 -6.79 3.72 -15.23
N THR A 96 -6.81 4.65 -14.27
CA THR A 96 -5.84 5.75 -14.19
C THR A 96 -4.50 5.21 -13.71
N PRO A 97 -3.38 5.45 -14.43
CA PRO A 97 -2.05 4.94 -14.03
C PRO A 97 -1.62 5.49 -12.68
N VAL A 98 -1.05 4.59 -11.86
CA VAL A 98 -0.57 4.89 -10.51
C VAL A 98 0.94 4.73 -10.42
N ILE A 99 1.61 5.78 -9.95
CA ILE A 99 3.05 5.79 -9.67
C ILE A 99 3.25 5.69 -8.16
N ALA A 100 3.87 4.62 -7.69
CA ALA A 100 4.37 4.55 -6.32
C ALA A 100 5.67 5.35 -6.20
N ARG A 101 5.64 6.46 -5.45
CA ARG A 101 6.83 7.19 -5.06
C ARG A 101 7.26 6.69 -3.68
N VAL A 102 8.21 5.75 -3.66
CA VAL A 102 8.65 5.07 -2.43
C VAL A 102 9.77 5.86 -1.77
N ASN A 103 9.41 6.62 -0.74
CA ASN A 103 10.28 7.56 -0.03
C ASN A 103 11.08 6.93 1.12
N GLY A 104 10.95 5.62 1.37
CA GLY A 104 11.61 4.93 2.48
C GLY A 104 11.19 3.47 2.58
N LEU A 105 10.90 2.98 3.79
CA LEU A 105 10.48 1.60 4.02
C LEU A 105 9.11 1.30 3.38
N ALA A 106 9.01 0.22 2.61
CA ALA A 106 7.76 -0.36 2.11
C ALA A 106 7.69 -1.82 2.56
N LEU A 107 6.97 -2.09 3.66
CA LEU A 107 6.97 -3.38 4.33
C LEU A 107 5.55 -3.96 4.42
N GLY A 108 5.44 -5.27 4.31
CA GLY A 108 4.17 -5.98 4.43
C GLY A 108 3.13 -5.44 3.44
N GLY A 109 1.93 -5.11 3.91
CA GLY A 109 0.91 -4.46 3.11
C GLY A 109 1.37 -3.18 2.41
N GLY A 110 2.39 -2.49 2.94
CA GLY A 110 3.03 -1.35 2.26
C GLY A 110 3.70 -1.75 0.96
N LEU A 111 4.40 -2.89 0.93
CA LEU A 111 4.94 -3.44 -0.32
C LEU A 111 3.82 -3.98 -1.22
N GLU A 112 2.76 -4.56 -0.66
CA GLU A 112 1.61 -5.02 -1.47
C GLU A 112 0.93 -3.86 -2.20
N MET A 113 0.81 -2.67 -1.57
CA MET A 113 0.33 -1.46 -2.26
C MET A 113 1.27 -1.03 -3.39
N VAL A 114 2.59 -1.09 -3.18
CA VAL A 114 3.58 -0.79 -4.24
C VAL A 114 3.44 -1.76 -5.42
N LEU A 115 3.24 -3.04 -5.15
CA LEU A 115 3.04 -4.08 -6.17
C LEU A 115 1.73 -3.91 -6.95
N GLY A 116 0.74 -3.23 -6.37
CA GLY A 116 -0.51 -2.87 -7.03
C GLY A 116 -0.43 -1.63 -7.90
N CYS A 117 0.69 -0.88 -7.86
CA CYS A 117 0.91 0.28 -8.71
C CYS A 117 1.56 -0.11 -10.04
N ASP A 118 1.39 0.74 -11.08
CA ASP A 118 1.89 0.49 -12.43
C ASP A 118 3.38 0.80 -12.58
N ILE A 119 3.85 1.86 -11.91
CA ILE A 119 5.24 2.34 -11.97
C ILE A 119 5.76 2.55 -10.55
N VAL A 120 7.01 2.16 -10.32
CA VAL A 120 7.67 2.34 -9.02
C VAL A 120 8.90 3.21 -9.19
N ILE A 121 8.94 4.32 -8.46
CA ILE A 121 10.11 5.20 -8.32
C ILE A 121 10.50 5.20 -6.85
N ALA A 122 11.70 4.71 -6.55
CA ALA A 122 12.17 4.55 -5.18
C ALA A 122 13.34 5.47 -4.87
N ALA A 123 13.40 6.00 -3.65
CA ALA A 123 14.60 6.62 -3.12
C ALA A 123 15.73 5.57 -3.02
N ASP A 124 16.97 5.99 -3.09
CA ASP A 124 18.15 5.12 -2.91
C ASP A 124 18.22 4.47 -1.53
N THR A 125 17.61 5.11 -0.54
CA THR A 125 17.45 4.63 0.82
C THR A 125 16.26 3.69 1.03
N ALA A 126 15.39 3.52 0.03
CA ALA A 126 14.20 2.68 0.14
C ALA A 126 14.56 1.21 0.44
N ARG A 127 13.72 0.56 1.24
CA ARG A 127 13.84 -0.87 1.56
C ARG A 127 12.48 -1.54 1.42
N PHE A 128 12.49 -2.75 0.88
CA PHE A 128 11.31 -3.52 0.57
C PHE A 128 11.35 -4.88 1.27
N GLY A 129 10.21 -5.38 1.75
CA GLY A 129 10.13 -6.69 2.37
C GLY A 129 8.73 -7.12 2.74
N LEU A 130 8.54 -8.42 2.88
CA LEU A 130 7.31 -9.05 3.37
C LEU A 130 7.60 -9.80 4.68
N PRO A 131 7.70 -9.09 5.83
CA PRO A 131 8.13 -9.68 7.09
C PRO A 131 7.01 -10.42 7.83
N GLU A 132 5.89 -10.73 7.18
CA GLU A 132 4.69 -11.32 7.78
C GLU A 132 4.99 -12.61 8.54
N ALA A 133 5.90 -13.45 8.02
CA ALA A 133 6.30 -14.69 8.69
C ALA A 133 6.87 -14.47 10.11
N LYS A 134 7.50 -13.31 10.37
CA LYS A 134 8.05 -12.95 11.69
C LYS A 134 6.99 -12.64 12.73
N VAL A 135 5.78 -12.35 12.29
CA VAL A 135 4.62 -12.05 13.16
C VAL A 135 3.50 -13.09 13.02
N GLY A 136 3.80 -14.25 12.39
CA GLY A 136 2.85 -15.33 12.22
C GLY A 136 1.74 -15.03 11.20
N ASN A 137 2.01 -14.14 10.26
CA ASN A 137 1.08 -13.67 9.25
C ASN A 137 1.47 -14.10 7.83
N LEU A 138 0.60 -13.86 6.84
CA LEU A 138 0.85 -14.07 5.41
C LEU A 138 0.51 -12.81 4.61
N PRO A 139 1.30 -12.49 3.56
CA PRO A 139 1.03 -11.35 2.67
C PRO A 139 -0.04 -11.72 1.63
N LEU A 140 -1.32 -11.68 2.04
CA LEU A 140 -2.47 -12.17 1.26
C LEU A 140 -3.03 -11.17 0.25
N ALA A 141 -2.67 -9.89 0.34
CA ALA A 141 -3.14 -8.88 -0.61
C ALA A 141 -2.29 -8.80 -1.88
N GLY A 142 -1.78 -9.94 -2.34
CA GLY A 142 -1.01 -10.06 -3.57
C GLY A 142 0.49 -10.26 -3.39
N GLY A 143 1.03 -10.08 -2.18
CA GLY A 143 2.47 -10.18 -1.92
C GLY A 143 3.08 -11.49 -2.41
N MET A 144 2.45 -12.63 -2.13
CA MET A 144 2.94 -13.94 -2.57
C MET A 144 2.87 -14.16 -4.08
N THR A 145 1.94 -13.52 -4.78
CA THR A 145 1.72 -13.75 -6.21
C THR A 145 2.33 -12.68 -7.10
N LEU A 146 2.31 -11.43 -6.69
CA LEU A 146 2.82 -10.30 -7.49
C LEU A 146 4.32 -10.11 -7.34
N LEU A 147 4.87 -10.32 -6.13
CA LEU A 147 6.30 -10.10 -5.90
C LEU A 147 7.17 -10.99 -6.78
N GLN A 148 6.82 -12.28 -6.92
CA GLN A 148 7.58 -13.21 -7.77
C GLN A 148 7.42 -12.97 -9.28
N ARG A 149 6.52 -12.05 -9.69
CA ARG A 149 6.42 -11.55 -11.07
C ARG A 149 7.21 -10.26 -11.26
N ALA A 150 7.43 -9.52 -10.19
CA ALA A 150 8.15 -8.24 -10.22
C ALA A 150 9.67 -8.40 -10.10
N VAL A 151 10.14 -9.44 -9.38
CA VAL A 151 11.57 -9.72 -9.17
C VAL A 151 11.88 -11.21 -9.35
N PRO A 152 13.16 -11.60 -9.60
CA PRO A 152 13.55 -13.00 -9.69
C PRO A 152 13.09 -13.81 -8.47
N ARG A 153 12.64 -15.05 -8.70
CA ARG A 153 12.04 -15.91 -7.66
C ARG A 153 12.90 -16.02 -6.39
N ASN A 154 14.21 -16.19 -6.53
CA ASN A 154 15.13 -16.30 -5.39
C ASN A 154 15.20 -15.02 -4.56
N ILE A 155 15.09 -13.85 -5.20
CA ILE A 155 14.97 -12.56 -4.52
C ILE A 155 13.63 -12.46 -3.79
N ALA A 156 12.52 -12.79 -4.48
CA ALA A 156 11.19 -12.78 -3.88
C ALA A 156 11.11 -13.65 -2.62
N VAL A 157 11.65 -14.88 -2.68
CA VAL A 157 11.70 -15.79 -1.51
C VAL A 157 12.51 -15.16 -0.38
N GLY A 158 13.68 -14.58 -0.67
CA GLY A 158 14.50 -13.92 0.35
C GLY A 158 13.80 -12.72 1.01
N MET A 159 12.93 -12.01 0.28
CA MET A 159 12.15 -10.88 0.82
C MET A 159 10.98 -11.33 1.71
N MET A 160 10.56 -12.61 1.63
CA MET A 160 9.46 -13.20 2.41
C MET A 160 9.95 -13.92 3.68
N MET A 161 11.25 -14.18 3.80
CA MET A 161 11.88 -14.88 4.93
C MET A 161 12.47 -13.92 5.98
#